data_518b3523f1f2654c7c8e4767c6460a36
#
_entry.id   518b3523f1f2654c7c8e4767c6460a36
#
_cell.length_a   1.000
_cell.length_b   1.000
_cell.length_c   1.000
_cell.angle_alpha   90.00
_cell.angle_beta   90.00
_cell.angle_gamma   90.00
#
_symmetry.space_group_name_H-M   'P 1'
#
loop_
_entity.id
_entity.type
_entity.pdbx_description
1 polymer ?
#
loop_
_entity_poly.entity_id
_entity_poly.type
_entity_poly.pdbx_seq_one_letter_code
_entity_poly.pdbx_strand_id
1 'polypeptide(L)'
;ILSTSPDKEGVIQLDKETIGECMQKSILRYDDSSEHYDTISAFIKSLRGSDATAATYYLARMIDAGEDPKFIARRMVVFASEDIGLAGNGALSLAVATFEAVERVGLPEAKYNLFHCAIALARSQKSREITDLMNEAFALAHKYPNSPVPLHLRNAATKLMKDLGYGKDYKWQAGFQHEKGFLPEEVREESSNR
;
A
#
# COMPACT_ATOMS: atom_id res chain seq x y z
N ILE A 1 -16.19 -32.78 7.11
CA ILE A 1 -15.63 -34.12 7.39
C ILE A 1 -16.09 -34.62 8.77
N LEU A 2 -16.09 -33.77 9.82
CA LEU A 2 -16.55 -34.18 11.18
C LEU A 2 -18.06 -34.43 11.30
N SER A 3 -18.86 -34.07 10.28
CA SER A 3 -20.31 -34.31 10.27
C SER A 3 -20.74 -35.54 9.49
N THR A 4 -19.82 -36.26 8.84
CA THR A 4 -20.09 -37.47 8.10
C THR A 4 -20.01 -38.66 9.02
N SER A 5 -21.12 -39.41 9.17
CA SER A 5 -21.16 -40.62 9.98
C SER A 5 -20.53 -41.80 9.23
N PRO A 6 -19.72 -42.65 9.88
CA PRO A 6 -19.17 -43.83 9.26
C PRO A 6 -20.29 -44.82 8.92
N ASP A 7 -20.09 -45.64 7.89
CA ASP A 7 -20.97 -46.75 7.56
C ASP A 7 -20.88 -47.87 8.58
N LYS A 8 -21.59 -48.99 8.32
CA LYS A 8 -21.63 -50.14 9.24
C LYS A 8 -20.27 -50.85 9.41
N GLU A 9 -19.30 -50.54 8.54
CA GLU A 9 -17.93 -51.09 8.58
C GLU A 9 -16.92 -50.09 9.15
N GLY A 10 -17.39 -48.91 9.62
CA GLY A 10 -16.54 -47.87 10.19
C GLY A 10 -15.81 -47.06 9.15
N VAL A 11 -16.17 -47.14 7.88
CA VAL A 11 -15.54 -46.43 6.76
C VAL A 11 -16.35 -45.17 6.42
N ILE A 12 -15.70 -44.02 6.34
CA ILE A 12 -16.31 -42.79 5.86
C ILE A 12 -16.09 -42.72 4.33
N GLN A 13 -17.15 -42.88 3.56
CA GLN A 13 -17.09 -42.70 2.11
C GLN A 13 -17.15 -41.20 1.78
N LEU A 14 -16.10 -40.72 1.14
CA LEU A 14 -15.98 -39.34 0.65
C LEU A 14 -16.22 -39.34 -0.87
N ASP A 15 -17.46 -39.12 -1.28
CA ASP A 15 -17.75 -38.83 -2.69
C ASP A 15 -17.62 -37.35 -3.03
N LYS A 16 -17.69 -37.03 -4.35
CA LYS A 16 -17.57 -35.63 -4.82
C LYS A 16 -18.66 -34.70 -4.27
N GLU A 17 -19.83 -35.27 -3.96
CA GLU A 17 -21.00 -34.55 -3.46
C GLU A 17 -20.80 -34.17 -2.00
N THR A 18 -20.38 -35.14 -1.18
CA THR A 18 -20.02 -34.94 0.23
C THR A 18 -18.82 -33.97 0.39
N ILE A 19 -17.82 -34.08 -0.48
CA ILE A 19 -16.69 -33.14 -0.51
C ILE A 19 -17.18 -31.71 -0.91
N GLY A 20 -18.07 -31.62 -1.89
CA GLY A 20 -18.66 -30.35 -2.34
C GLY A 20 -19.52 -29.67 -1.28
N GLU A 21 -20.25 -30.45 -0.48
CA GLU A 21 -21.03 -29.94 0.66
C GLU A 21 -20.13 -29.49 1.82
N CYS A 22 -19.05 -30.24 2.08
CA CYS A 22 -18.08 -29.93 3.14
C CYS A 22 -17.18 -28.72 2.77
N MET A 23 -16.89 -28.54 1.50
CA MET A 23 -16.25 -27.35 0.94
C MET A 23 -17.33 -26.38 0.50
N GLN A 24 -17.94 -25.67 1.44
CA GLN A 24 -19.05 -24.76 1.18
C GLN A 24 -18.92 -24.04 -0.18
N LYS A 25 -20.02 -23.96 -0.93
CA LYS A 25 -20.16 -23.38 -2.27
C LYS A 25 -19.50 -22.01 -2.52
N SER A 26 -18.99 -21.33 -1.49
CA SER A 26 -18.28 -20.05 -1.58
C SER A 26 -16.87 -20.17 -2.16
N ILE A 27 -16.16 -21.28 -1.92
CA ILE A 27 -14.78 -21.49 -2.42
C ILE A 27 -14.78 -21.67 -3.95
N LEU A 28 -15.79 -22.36 -4.49
CA LEU A 28 -15.87 -22.60 -5.94
C LEU A 28 -16.16 -21.34 -6.78
N ARG A 29 -16.72 -20.29 -6.19
CA ARG A 29 -16.98 -19.02 -6.90
C ARG A 29 -15.80 -18.06 -6.87
N TYR A 30 -14.91 -18.18 -5.90
CA TYR A 30 -13.77 -17.27 -5.73
C TYR A 30 -12.56 -17.67 -6.57
N ASP A 31 -12.55 -18.88 -7.13
CA ASP A 31 -11.50 -19.38 -8.02
C ASP A 31 -11.59 -18.80 -9.46
N ASP A 32 -12.65 -18.03 -9.75
CA ASP A 32 -12.72 -17.20 -10.94
C ASP A 32 -11.88 -15.94 -10.72
N SER A 33 -10.78 -15.80 -11.45
CA SER A 33 -9.81 -14.69 -11.30
C SER A 33 -10.46 -13.30 -11.31
N SER A 34 -11.61 -13.16 -11.97
CA SER A 34 -12.39 -11.92 -12.01
C SER A 34 -13.01 -11.57 -10.66
N GLU A 35 -13.61 -12.53 -9.94
CA GLU A 35 -14.27 -12.27 -8.65
C GLU A 35 -13.26 -11.91 -7.54
N HIS A 36 -12.07 -12.51 -7.59
CA HIS A 36 -10.95 -12.14 -6.71
C HIS A 36 -10.57 -10.66 -6.88
N TYR A 37 -10.35 -10.20 -8.13
CA TYR A 37 -10.02 -8.81 -8.41
C TYR A 37 -11.16 -7.84 -8.09
N ASP A 38 -12.39 -8.23 -8.31
CA ASP A 38 -13.55 -7.40 -8.01
C ASP A 38 -13.73 -7.22 -6.50
N THR A 39 -13.54 -8.28 -5.71
CA THR A 39 -13.71 -8.21 -4.25
C THR A 39 -12.63 -7.36 -3.59
N ILE A 40 -11.35 -7.52 -3.96
CA ILE A 40 -10.27 -6.67 -3.43
C ILE A 40 -10.43 -5.23 -3.90
N SER A 41 -10.88 -5.01 -5.13
CA SER A 41 -11.17 -3.66 -5.65
C SER A 41 -12.29 -2.99 -4.87
N ALA A 42 -13.38 -3.71 -4.57
CA ALA A 42 -14.49 -3.22 -3.76
C ALA A 42 -14.03 -2.90 -2.33
N PHE A 43 -13.19 -3.75 -1.72
CA PHE A 43 -12.58 -3.49 -0.42
C PHE A 43 -11.81 -2.16 -0.41
N ILE A 44 -10.88 -1.97 -1.33
CA ILE A 44 -10.07 -0.74 -1.42
C ILE A 44 -10.94 0.49 -1.70
N LYS A 45 -11.93 0.38 -2.58
CA LYS A 45 -12.88 1.48 -2.86
C LYS A 45 -13.72 1.83 -1.64
N SER A 46 -14.10 0.86 -0.83
CA SER A 46 -14.82 1.08 0.43
C SER A 46 -13.95 1.82 1.46
N LEU A 47 -12.67 1.43 1.59
CA LEU A 47 -11.70 2.16 2.41
C LEU A 47 -11.56 3.61 1.94
N ARG A 48 -11.45 3.83 0.63
CA ARG A 48 -11.32 5.16 0.01
C ARG A 48 -12.58 6.00 0.22
N GLY A 49 -13.75 5.39 0.12
CA GLY A 49 -15.05 6.01 0.39
C GLY A 49 -15.35 6.24 1.87
N SER A 50 -14.43 5.85 2.78
CA SER A 50 -14.62 5.94 4.24
C SER A 50 -15.82 5.13 4.77
N ASP A 51 -16.25 4.11 4.03
CA ASP A 51 -17.30 3.18 4.45
C ASP A 51 -16.69 1.98 5.18
N ALA A 52 -16.59 2.09 6.50
CA ALA A 52 -16.03 1.02 7.34
C ALA A 52 -16.90 -0.26 7.31
N THR A 53 -18.22 -0.12 7.15
CA THR A 53 -19.15 -1.26 7.11
C THR A 53 -18.93 -2.07 5.83
N ALA A 54 -18.89 -1.42 4.67
CA ALA A 54 -18.60 -2.08 3.41
C ALA A 54 -17.19 -2.67 3.39
N ALA A 55 -16.19 -1.96 3.89
CA ALA A 55 -14.82 -2.45 3.97
C ALA A 55 -14.73 -3.73 4.81
N THR A 56 -15.35 -3.78 5.99
CA THR A 56 -15.34 -4.98 6.83
C THR A 56 -16.13 -6.13 6.20
N TYR A 57 -17.20 -5.85 5.48
CA TYR A 57 -17.94 -6.87 4.73
C TYR A 57 -17.09 -7.54 3.64
N TYR A 58 -16.42 -6.75 2.80
CA TYR A 58 -15.56 -7.30 1.75
C TYR A 58 -14.32 -8.00 2.32
N LEU A 59 -13.77 -7.51 3.43
CA LEU A 59 -12.70 -8.18 4.16
C LEU A 59 -13.14 -9.57 4.64
N ALA A 60 -14.33 -9.68 5.26
CA ALA A 60 -14.88 -10.97 5.69
C ALA A 60 -15.07 -11.92 4.51
N ARG A 61 -15.63 -11.44 3.38
CA ARG A 61 -15.78 -12.25 2.16
C ARG A 61 -14.46 -12.83 1.66
N MET A 62 -13.40 -12.00 1.62
CA MET A 62 -12.07 -12.46 1.19
C MET A 62 -11.53 -13.55 2.12
N ILE A 63 -11.62 -13.35 3.43
CA ILE A 63 -11.11 -14.31 4.42
C ILE A 63 -11.89 -15.63 4.34
N ASP A 64 -13.21 -15.57 4.25
CA ASP A 64 -14.07 -16.77 4.16
C ASP A 64 -13.90 -17.52 2.83
N ALA A 65 -13.51 -16.80 1.77
CA ALA A 65 -13.17 -17.37 0.47
C ALA A 65 -11.75 -17.98 0.44
N GLY A 66 -10.96 -17.85 1.51
CA GLY A 66 -9.61 -18.43 1.61
C GLY A 66 -8.53 -17.55 0.99
N GLU A 67 -8.78 -16.22 0.79
CA GLU A 67 -7.76 -15.30 0.31
C GLU A 67 -6.54 -15.25 1.24
N ASP A 68 -5.35 -15.11 0.67
CA ASP A 68 -4.12 -14.94 1.43
C ASP A 68 -4.20 -13.69 2.33
N PRO A 69 -4.22 -13.84 3.66
CA PRO A 69 -4.31 -12.71 4.57
C PRO A 69 -3.13 -11.74 4.43
N LYS A 70 -1.96 -12.21 3.99
CA LYS A 70 -0.80 -11.35 3.69
C LYS A 70 -1.04 -10.51 2.45
N PHE A 71 -1.74 -11.05 1.43
CA PHE A 71 -2.13 -10.27 0.27
C PHE A 71 -3.05 -9.12 0.67
N ILE A 72 -4.07 -9.39 1.49
CA ILE A 72 -4.98 -8.34 2.01
C ILE A 72 -4.19 -7.28 2.78
N ALA A 73 -3.30 -7.70 3.70
CA ALA A 73 -2.49 -6.80 4.50
C ALA A 73 -1.55 -5.93 3.62
N ARG A 74 -0.92 -6.51 2.58
CA ARG A 74 -0.13 -5.74 1.60
C ARG A 74 -0.94 -4.65 0.91
N ARG A 75 -2.18 -4.95 0.53
CA ARG A 75 -3.07 -3.96 -0.08
C ARG A 75 -3.41 -2.81 0.87
N MET A 76 -3.54 -3.09 2.16
CA MET A 76 -3.72 -2.04 3.18
C MET A 76 -2.47 -1.18 3.37
N VAL A 77 -1.26 -1.74 3.29
CA VAL A 77 0.00 -0.97 3.33
C VAL A 77 0.07 0.01 2.15
N VAL A 78 -0.23 -0.47 0.93
CA VAL A 78 -0.28 0.40 -0.26
C VAL A 78 -1.31 1.50 -0.08
N PHE A 79 -2.53 1.16 0.34
CA PHE A 79 -3.61 2.12 0.59
C PHE A 79 -3.23 3.19 1.61
N ALA A 80 -2.54 2.80 2.70
CA ALA A 80 -2.10 3.74 3.73
C ALA A 80 -1.13 4.80 3.17
N SER A 81 -0.26 4.43 2.22
CA SER A 81 0.66 5.37 1.58
C SER A 81 0.01 6.17 0.46
N GLU A 82 -0.81 5.54 -0.39
CA GLU A 82 -1.40 6.12 -1.60
C GLU A 82 -2.57 7.04 -1.29
N ASP A 83 -3.53 6.57 -0.47
CA ASP A 83 -4.82 7.25 -0.25
C ASP A 83 -4.88 8.07 1.05
N ILE A 84 -4.11 7.71 2.07
CA ILE A 84 -4.04 8.47 3.33
C ILE A 84 -2.81 9.37 3.34
N GLY A 85 -1.64 8.79 3.03
CA GLY A 85 -0.40 9.54 2.90
C GLY A 85 -0.13 10.45 4.10
N LEU A 86 0.12 11.73 3.82
CA LEU A 86 0.44 12.73 4.84
C LEU A 86 -0.77 13.19 5.68
N ALA A 87 -2.00 12.84 5.30
CA ALA A 87 -3.18 13.15 6.11
C ALA A 87 -3.23 12.33 7.44
N GLY A 88 -2.48 11.23 7.54
CA GLY A 88 -2.47 10.38 8.72
C GLY A 88 -1.13 9.71 8.98
N ASN A 89 -0.24 10.37 9.72
CA ASN A 89 1.14 9.91 9.99
C ASN A 89 1.25 8.51 10.63
N GLY A 90 0.19 8.01 11.27
CA GLY A 90 0.17 6.67 11.88
C GLY A 90 -0.36 5.56 10.96
N ALA A 91 -0.99 5.90 9.83
CA ALA A 91 -1.68 4.93 8.99
C ALA A 91 -0.74 3.88 8.39
N LEU A 92 0.39 4.31 7.84
CA LEU A 92 1.40 3.41 7.28
C LEU A 92 2.00 2.50 8.37
N SER A 93 2.34 3.04 9.52
CA SER A 93 2.88 2.26 10.65
C SER A 93 1.89 1.22 11.14
N LEU A 94 0.59 1.56 11.24
CA LEU A 94 -0.46 0.63 11.60
C LEU A 94 -0.60 -0.49 10.55
N ALA A 95 -0.60 -0.16 9.28
CA ALA A 95 -0.72 -1.14 8.20
C ALA A 95 0.48 -2.10 8.15
N VAL A 96 1.71 -1.59 8.34
CA VAL A 96 2.94 -2.40 8.42
C VAL A 96 2.91 -3.30 9.66
N ALA A 97 2.55 -2.77 10.84
CA ALA A 97 2.41 -3.58 12.05
C ALA A 97 1.34 -4.66 11.90
N THR A 98 0.25 -4.38 11.16
CA THR A 98 -0.77 -5.38 10.84
C THR A 98 -0.23 -6.48 9.93
N PHE A 99 0.55 -6.14 8.91
CA PHE A 99 1.19 -7.12 8.03
C PHE A 99 2.11 -8.06 8.84
N GLU A 100 2.95 -7.50 9.70
CA GLU A 100 3.83 -8.26 10.61
C GLU A 100 3.04 -9.16 11.58
N ALA A 101 1.94 -8.66 12.14
CA ALA A 101 1.07 -9.44 13.03
C ALA A 101 0.43 -10.60 12.27
N VAL A 102 -0.09 -10.38 11.07
CA VAL A 102 -0.67 -11.43 10.22
C VAL A 102 0.34 -12.53 9.92
N GLU A 103 1.59 -12.14 9.64
CA GLU A 103 2.66 -13.10 9.34
C GLU A 103 3.07 -13.94 10.56
N ARG A 104 3.09 -13.34 11.74
CA ARG A 104 3.57 -14.00 12.97
C ARG A 104 2.48 -14.76 13.72
N VAL A 105 1.25 -14.27 13.69
CA VAL A 105 0.11 -14.83 14.44
C VAL A 105 -0.64 -15.85 13.60
N GLY A 106 -0.93 -15.52 12.33
CA GLY A 106 -1.72 -16.37 11.44
C GLY A 106 -3.22 -16.35 11.75
N LEU A 107 -4.00 -17.01 10.88
CA LEU A 107 -5.43 -17.20 11.11
C LEU A 107 -5.66 -18.38 12.08
N PRO A 108 -6.73 -18.35 12.88
CA PRO A 108 -7.84 -17.38 12.83
C PRO A 108 -7.64 -16.07 13.61
N GLU A 109 -6.66 -15.96 14.50
CA GLU A 109 -6.51 -14.84 15.43
C GLU A 109 -6.13 -13.54 14.71
N ALA A 110 -5.36 -13.60 13.64
CA ALA A 110 -4.98 -12.44 12.81
C ALA A 110 -6.18 -11.70 12.19
N LYS A 111 -7.40 -12.28 12.20
CA LYS A 111 -8.62 -11.56 11.82
C LYS A 111 -8.78 -10.27 12.60
N TYR A 112 -8.51 -10.27 13.92
CA TYR A 112 -8.61 -9.05 14.74
C TYR A 112 -7.68 -7.95 14.25
N ASN A 113 -6.45 -8.29 13.86
CA ASN A 113 -5.48 -7.33 13.33
C ASN A 113 -5.95 -6.74 12.00
N LEU A 114 -6.44 -7.59 11.08
CA LEU A 114 -6.94 -7.16 9.77
C LEU A 114 -8.15 -6.23 9.91
N PHE A 115 -9.15 -6.61 10.74
CA PHE A 115 -10.34 -5.79 10.96
C PHE A 115 -10.02 -4.47 11.67
N HIS A 116 -9.14 -4.50 12.68
CA HIS A 116 -8.67 -3.28 13.35
C HIS A 116 -8.07 -2.30 12.34
N CYS A 117 -7.13 -2.78 11.52
CA CYS A 117 -6.49 -1.97 10.49
C CYS A 117 -7.50 -1.43 9.46
N ALA A 118 -8.35 -2.29 8.90
CA ALA A 118 -9.34 -1.89 7.91
C ALA A 118 -10.27 -0.79 8.43
N ILE A 119 -10.78 -0.92 9.65
CA ILE A 119 -11.66 0.08 10.27
C ILE A 119 -10.92 1.40 10.49
N ALA A 120 -9.68 1.34 10.99
CA ALA A 120 -8.86 2.53 11.22
C ALA A 120 -8.55 3.26 9.90
N LEU A 121 -8.15 2.52 8.85
CA LEU A 121 -7.87 3.09 7.52
C LEU A 121 -9.13 3.67 6.87
N ALA A 122 -10.29 3.01 7.00
CA ALA A 122 -11.56 3.55 6.49
C ALA A 122 -11.92 4.89 7.15
N ARG A 123 -11.68 5.02 8.46
CA ARG A 123 -11.99 6.24 9.22
C ARG A 123 -10.94 7.34 9.11
N SER A 124 -9.77 7.05 8.57
CA SER A 124 -8.70 8.04 8.39
C SER A 124 -9.06 9.05 7.31
N GLN A 125 -8.58 10.29 7.46
CA GLN A 125 -8.65 11.30 6.41
C GLN A 125 -7.83 10.86 5.20
N LYS A 126 -8.27 11.20 3.98
CA LYS A 126 -7.62 10.85 2.72
C LYS A 126 -6.89 12.07 2.13
N SER A 127 -5.75 11.81 1.46
CA SER A 127 -5.00 12.83 0.73
C SER A 127 -4.38 12.23 -0.52
N ARG A 128 -4.41 12.96 -1.61
CA ARG A 128 -3.74 12.60 -2.86
C ARG A 128 -2.36 13.24 -3.02
N GLU A 129 -1.93 14.02 -2.04
CA GLU A 129 -0.73 14.85 -2.11
C GLU A 129 0.51 14.05 -2.53
N ILE A 130 0.72 12.86 -1.94
CA ILE A 130 1.88 12.01 -2.29
C ILE A 130 1.79 11.57 -3.76
N THR A 131 0.61 11.12 -4.22
CA THR A 131 0.41 10.68 -5.60
C THR A 131 0.64 11.83 -6.57
N ASP A 132 0.14 13.00 -6.28
CA ASP A 132 0.23 14.17 -7.15
C ASP A 132 1.68 14.66 -7.24
N LEU A 133 2.38 14.82 -6.10
CA LEU A 133 3.81 15.18 -6.06
C LEU A 133 4.70 14.13 -6.72
N MET A 134 4.42 12.86 -6.51
CA MET A 134 5.16 11.76 -7.14
C MET A 134 5.03 11.82 -8.66
N ASN A 135 3.81 11.98 -9.17
CA ASN A 135 3.56 12.06 -10.61
C ASN A 135 4.23 13.29 -11.23
N GLU A 136 4.18 14.43 -10.55
CA GLU A 136 4.87 15.65 -10.97
C GLU A 136 6.39 15.45 -11.02
N ALA A 137 6.97 14.86 -9.97
CA ALA A 137 8.40 14.60 -9.91
C ALA A 137 8.86 13.67 -11.05
N PHE A 138 8.12 12.60 -11.34
CA PHE A 138 8.43 11.72 -12.47
C PHE A 138 8.26 12.42 -13.83
N ALA A 139 7.21 13.22 -14.00
CA ALA A 139 7.01 13.98 -15.23
C ALA A 139 8.18 14.95 -15.51
N LEU A 140 8.64 15.67 -14.47
CA LEU A 140 9.79 16.57 -14.58
C LEU A 140 11.09 15.80 -14.86
N ALA A 141 11.32 14.70 -14.16
CA ALA A 141 12.51 13.86 -14.36
C ALA A 141 12.57 13.26 -15.78
N HIS A 142 11.42 12.84 -16.35
CA HIS A 142 11.34 12.35 -17.72
C HIS A 142 11.50 13.46 -18.76
N LYS A 143 10.99 14.67 -18.49
CA LYS A 143 11.12 15.83 -19.39
C LYS A 143 12.55 16.36 -19.43
N TYR A 144 13.27 16.31 -18.31
CA TYR A 144 14.61 16.86 -18.14
C TYR A 144 15.65 15.82 -17.66
N PRO A 145 15.82 14.70 -18.38
CA PRO A 145 16.64 13.57 -17.89
C PRO A 145 18.13 13.90 -17.76
N ASN A 146 18.61 14.92 -18.48
CA ASN A 146 20.02 15.32 -18.54
C ASN A 146 20.30 16.66 -17.83
N SER A 147 19.32 17.25 -17.17
CA SER A 147 19.52 18.51 -16.45
C SER A 147 20.59 18.35 -15.36
N PRO A 148 21.63 19.18 -15.36
CA PRO A 148 22.73 19.00 -14.43
C PRO A 148 22.33 19.38 -13.01
N VAL A 149 22.77 18.62 -12.02
CA VAL A 149 22.62 19.01 -10.62
C VAL A 149 23.30 20.37 -10.39
N PRO A 150 22.65 21.35 -9.73
CA PRO A 150 23.24 22.66 -9.44
C PRO A 150 24.59 22.56 -8.72
N LEU A 151 25.55 23.42 -9.08
CA LEU A 151 26.92 23.34 -8.54
C LEU A 151 26.98 23.44 -7.01
N HIS A 152 26.14 24.29 -6.41
CA HIS A 152 26.08 24.42 -4.95
C HIS A 152 25.61 23.16 -4.21
N LEU A 153 24.96 22.20 -4.90
CA LEU A 153 24.53 20.92 -4.35
C LEU A 153 25.57 19.80 -4.57
N ARG A 154 26.60 20.04 -5.39
CA ARG A 154 27.62 19.04 -5.68
C ARG A 154 28.72 19.07 -4.63
N ASN A 155 29.20 17.86 -4.25
CA ASN A 155 30.33 17.76 -3.32
C ASN A 155 31.65 18.14 -4.00
N ALA A 156 32.44 19.00 -3.35
CA ALA A 156 33.77 19.40 -3.83
C ALA A 156 34.85 18.50 -3.23
N ALA A 157 35.15 17.38 -3.87
CA ALA A 157 36.15 16.40 -3.41
C ALA A 157 37.60 16.88 -3.63
N THR A 158 37.84 17.76 -4.58
CA THR A 158 39.18 18.26 -4.93
C THR A 158 39.24 19.78 -4.86
N LYS A 159 40.48 20.37 -4.81
CA LYS A 159 40.69 21.79 -4.85
C LYS A 159 40.10 22.41 -6.13
N LEU A 160 40.34 21.75 -7.27
CA LEU A 160 39.80 22.18 -8.56
C LEU A 160 38.26 22.29 -8.53
N MET A 161 37.57 21.30 -7.94
CA MET A 161 36.11 21.35 -7.82
C MET A 161 35.66 22.53 -6.96
N LYS A 162 36.38 22.84 -5.87
CA LYS A 162 36.09 24.05 -5.05
C LYS A 162 36.26 25.32 -5.85
N ASP A 163 37.34 25.40 -6.62
CA ASP A 163 37.64 26.55 -7.46
C ASP A 163 36.59 26.73 -8.58
N LEU A 164 36.00 25.64 -9.05
CA LEU A 164 34.87 25.63 -9.99
C LEU A 164 33.51 25.92 -9.36
N GLY A 165 33.44 26.18 -8.05
CA GLY A 165 32.20 26.55 -7.33
C GLY A 165 31.32 25.39 -6.87
N TYR A 166 31.87 24.16 -6.79
CA TYR A 166 31.16 23.04 -6.22
C TYR A 166 30.95 23.24 -4.72
N GLY A 167 29.71 23.07 -4.23
CA GLY A 167 29.31 23.27 -2.85
C GLY A 167 29.39 24.71 -2.35
N LYS A 168 29.62 25.68 -3.26
CA LYS A 168 29.72 27.10 -2.90
C LYS A 168 28.38 27.60 -2.36
N ASP A 169 28.46 28.33 -1.25
CA ASP A 169 27.33 28.99 -0.58
C ASP A 169 26.28 28.04 0.02
N TYR A 170 26.51 26.72 -0.05
CA TYR A 170 25.69 25.75 0.65
C TYR A 170 26.03 25.71 2.15
N LYS A 171 25.00 25.79 3.00
CA LYS A 171 25.14 25.69 4.45
C LYS A 171 24.33 24.52 4.96
N TRP A 172 24.97 23.62 5.71
CA TRP A 172 24.26 22.55 6.38
C TRP A 172 23.59 23.07 7.66
N GLN A 173 22.40 23.63 7.48
CA GLN A 173 21.58 24.21 8.54
C GLN A 173 20.11 23.87 8.28
N ALA A 174 19.35 23.52 9.34
CA ALA A 174 17.93 23.31 9.22
C ALA A 174 17.21 24.55 8.68
N GLY A 175 16.34 24.35 7.68
CA GLY A 175 15.62 25.45 7.02
C GLY A 175 16.47 26.33 6.07
N PHE A 176 17.71 25.92 5.77
CA PHE A 176 18.53 26.65 4.80
C PHE A 176 17.86 26.67 3.43
N GLN A 177 17.78 27.84 2.85
CA GLN A 177 17.34 28.05 1.48
C GLN A 177 18.46 28.71 0.70
N HIS A 178 18.69 28.25 -0.51
CA HIS A 178 19.63 28.89 -1.44
C HIS A 178 18.85 29.77 -2.41
N GLU A 179 19.38 30.94 -2.74
CA GLU A 179 18.72 31.93 -3.64
C GLU A 179 18.32 31.31 -5.01
N LYS A 180 19.13 30.38 -5.51
CA LYS A 180 18.86 29.63 -6.76
C LYS A 180 18.00 28.39 -6.57
N GLY A 181 17.46 28.15 -5.36
CA GLY A 181 16.72 26.93 -5.04
C GLY A 181 17.59 25.66 -5.11
N PHE A 182 16.94 24.49 -5.14
CA PHE A 182 17.59 23.18 -5.14
C PHE A 182 17.37 22.40 -6.46
N LEU A 183 16.45 22.83 -7.30
CA LEU A 183 16.21 22.23 -8.61
C LEU A 183 17.17 22.79 -9.67
N PRO A 184 17.49 22.01 -10.74
CA PRO A 184 18.08 22.54 -11.95
C PRO A 184 17.27 23.73 -12.48
N GLU A 185 17.94 24.69 -13.13
CA GLU A 185 17.31 25.94 -13.55
C GLU A 185 16.10 25.72 -14.45
N GLU A 186 16.24 24.88 -15.47
CA GLU A 186 15.18 24.51 -16.42
C GLU A 186 13.95 23.90 -15.71
N VAL A 187 14.19 23.02 -14.72
CA VAL A 187 13.14 22.37 -13.94
C VAL A 187 12.44 23.36 -13.03
N ARG A 188 13.20 24.28 -12.42
CA ARG A 188 12.67 25.33 -11.54
C ARG A 188 11.76 26.29 -12.29
N GLU A 189 12.18 26.74 -13.50
CA GLU A 189 11.36 27.61 -14.32
C GLU A 189 10.03 27.01 -14.72
N GLU A 190 10.02 25.72 -15.06
CA GLU A 190 8.79 24.99 -15.36
C GLU A 190 7.88 24.88 -14.15
N SER A 191 8.45 24.56 -12.95
CA SER A 191 7.66 24.43 -11.72
C SER A 191 7.07 25.73 -11.23
N SER A 192 7.71 26.89 -11.56
CA SER A 192 7.25 28.22 -11.16
C SER A 192 6.15 28.78 -12.06
N ASN A 193 5.96 28.20 -13.24
CA ASN A 193 4.97 28.62 -14.24
C ASN A 193 3.63 27.85 -14.13
N ARG A 194 3.47 27.03 -13.11
CA ARG A 194 2.27 26.25 -12.80
C ARG A 194 1.56 26.78 -11.56
#